data_86881ef9eef634dcc7d9b96cb9acd27f
#
_entry.id   86881ef9eef634dcc7d9b96cb9acd27f
#
_cell.length_a   1.000
_cell.length_b   1.000
_cell.length_c   1.000
_cell.angle_alpha   90.00
_cell.angle_beta   90.00
_cell.angle_gamma   90.00
#
_symmetry.space_group_name_H-M   'P 1'
#
loop_
_entity.id
_entity.type
_entity.pdbx_description
1 polymer ?
#
loop_
_entity_poly.entity_id
_entity_poly.type
_entity_poly.pdbx_seq_one_letter_code
_entity_poly.pdbx_strand_id
1 'polypeptide(L)'
;ILPALAGLLGGIMLFVAGLNHLNPEITPLVPVLQSYWLMSHVAIIMIGYVFFALCALTGLFNLVLMNLLSATNRVKLQFRIRELTLLNEMAMILGLFFMTAGTFLGAIWANVSWGRYWGWDPKETWALISIVVYALVLHIRFIPLLKGKTDWCFNLLSVVAILSVIMTWFGVNYYLSGLHSYGKTEGGDFLLWIWGLGVCLVFVLALFARKRLKKIS
;
A
#
# COMPACT_ATOMS: atom_id res chain seq x y z
N ILE A 1 6.10 18.13 -5.69
CA ILE A 1 5.76 17.26 -4.54
C ILE A 1 5.86 15.79 -4.95
N LEU A 2 5.14 15.32 -5.99
CA LEU A 2 5.17 13.91 -6.42
C LEU A 2 6.59 13.37 -6.69
N PRO A 3 7.49 14.06 -7.43
CA PRO A 3 8.86 13.56 -7.61
C PRO A 3 9.63 13.44 -6.28
N ALA A 4 9.40 14.35 -5.32
CA ALA A 4 10.02 14.26 -4.01
C ALA A 4 9.50 13.07 -3.19
N LEU A 5 8.19 12.78 -3.24
CA LEU A 5 7.60 11.60 -2.60
C LEU A 5 8.08 10.30 -3.25
N ALA A 6 8.19 10.27 -4.58
CA ALA A 6 8.74 9.13 -5.30
C ALA A 6 10.23 8.91 -4.98
N GLY A 7 11.02 10.00 -4.89
CA GLY A 7 12.42 9.94 -4.47
C GLY A 7 12.58 9.44 -3.03
N LEU A 8 11.73 9.90 -2.12
CA LEU A 8 11.70 9.41 -0.73
C LEU A 8 11.38 7.91 -0.69
N LEU A 9 10.38 7.46 -1.44
CA LEU A 9 10.02 6.05 -1.51
C LEU A 9 11.18 5.20 -2.05
N GLY A 10 11.81 5.64 -3.15
CA GLY A 10 12.99 4.98 -3.70
C GLY A 10 14.15 4.92 -2.71
N GLY A 11 14.41 6.01 -1.99
CA GLY A 11 15.42 6.08 -0.93
C GLY A 11 15.16 5.10 0.21
N ILE A 12 13.91 5.01 0.68
CA ILE A 12 13.49 4.04 1.71
C ILE A 12 13.71 2.61 1.21
N MET A 13 13.32 2.29 -0.02
CA MET A 13 13.49 0.95 -0.60
C MET A 13 14.97 0.57 -0.72
N LEU A 14 15.83 1.49 -1.18
CA LEU A 14 17.27 1.27 -1.25
C LEU A 14 17.89 1.11 0.15
N PHE A 15 17.45 1.88 1.12
CA PHE A 15 17.89 1.74 2.51
C PHE A 15 17.52 0.35 3.08
N VAL A 16 16.27 -0.09 2.90
CA VAL A 16 15.83 -1.41 3.34
C VAL A 16 16.60 -2.53 2.64
N ALA A 17 16.87 -2.40 1.35
CA ALA A 17 17.70 -3.34 0.60
C ALA A 17 19.15 -3.41 1.14
N GLY A 18 19.68 -2.28 1.64
CA GLY A 18 21.01 -2.20 2.24
C GLY A 18 21.13 -2.74 3.66
N LEU A 19 20.03 -3.09 4.33
CA LEU A 19 20.03 -3.61 5.71
C LEU A 19 20.45 -5.09 5.84
N ASN A 20 21.01 -5.71 4.82
CA ASN A 20 21.47 -7.11 4.80
C ASN A 20 20.39 -8.16 5.19
N HIS A 21 19.12 -7.82 5.14
CA HIS A 21 18.02 -8.76 5.33
C HIS A 21 17.76 -9.62 4.09
N LEU A 22 18.41 -9.30 2.97
CA LEU A 22 18.35 -10.06 1.73
C LEU A 22 19.62 -10.90 1.66
N ASN A 23 19.48 -12.21 1.45
CA ASN A 23 20.64 -13.08 1.20
C ASN A 23 21.30 -12.64 -0.13
N PRO A 24 22.57 -12.17 -0.12
CA PRO A 24 23.26 -11.74 -1.30
C PRO A 24 23.74 -12.91 -2.17
N GLU A 25 23.62 -14.15 -1.71
CA GLU A 25 24.04 -15.33 -2.46
C GLU A 25 23.16 -15.56 -3.68
N ILE A 26 23.78 -15.63 -4.86
CA ILE A 26 23.10 -15.99 -6.09
C ILE A 26 23.06 -17.51 -6.17
N THR A 27 21.95 -18.09 -5.71
CA THR A 27 21.70 -19.53 -5.80
C THR A 27 20.81 -19.85 -7.00
N PRO A 28 20.94 -21.06 -7.61
CA PRO A 28 20.03 -21.46 -8.69
C PRO A 28 18.59 -21.50 -8.19
N LEU A 29 17.69 -20.85 -8.93
CA LEU A 29 16.26 -20.88 -8.63
C LEU A 29 15.71 -22.28 -8.79
N VAL A 30 14.85 -22.72 -7.88
CA VAL A 30 14.10 -23.97 -8.07
C VAL A 30 13.25 -23.91 -9.34
N PRO A 31 13.04 -25.05 -10.04
CA PRO A 31 12.40 -25.06 -11.36
C PRO A 31 11.04 -24.34 -11.41
N VAL A 32 10.24 -24.44 -10.37
CA VAL A 32 8.93 -23.76 -10.28
C VAL A 32 9.04 -22.24 -10.35
N LEU A 33 10.18 -21.67 -9.96
CA LEU A 33 10.45 -20.24 -10.03
C LEU A 33 11.07 -19.79 -11.37
N GLN A 34 11.45 -20.72 -12.25
CA GLN A 34 12.01 -20.44 -13.56
C GLN A 34 10.91 -20.34 -14.62
N SER A 35 9.95 -19.46 -14.42
CA SER A 35 8.80 -19.30 -15.30
C SER A 35 8.66 -17.88 -15.80
N TYR A 36 8.45 -17.71 -17.09
CA TYR A 36 8.12 -16.42 -17.70
C TYR A 36 6.85 -15.81 -17.07
N TRP A 37 5.85 -16.63 -16.78
CA TRP A 37 4.61 -16.20 -16.14
C TRP A 37 4.85 -15.65 -14.74
N LEU A 38 5.74 -16.28 -13.97
CA LEU A 38 6.12 -15.78 -12.65
C LEU A 38 6.79 -14.41 -12.74
N MET A 39 7.77 -14.25 -13.63
CA MET A 39 8.47 -12.96 -13.79
C MET A 39 7.50 -11.85 -14.18
N SER A 40 6.62 -12.11 -15.14
CA SER A 40 5.60 -11.14 -15.57
C SER A 40 4.62 -10.81 -14.46
N HIS A 41 4.12 -11.81 -13.73
CA HIS A 41 3.25 -11.64 -12.58
C HIS A 41 3.89 -10.76 -11.51
N VAL A 42 5.08 -11.12 -11.06
CA VAL A 42 5.79 -10.39 -9.99
C VAL A 42 6.08 -8.95 -10.41
N ALA A 43 6.57 -8.73 -11.63
CA ALA A 43 6.86 -7.38 -12.12
C ALA A 43 5.61 -6.48 -12.09
N ILE A 44 4.46 -6.99 -12.54
CA ILE A 44 3.20 -6.24 -12.59
C ILE A 44 2.63 -5.99 -11.19
N ILE A 45 2.68 -6.99 -10.29
CA ILE A 45 2.28 -6.81 -8.88
C ILE A 45 3.15 -5.74 -8.20
N MET A 46 4.46 -5.76 -8.42
CA MET A 46 5.37 -4.77 -7.82
C MET A 46 5.07 -3.35 -8.29
N ILE A 47 4.69 -3.15 -9.56
CA ILE A 47 4.19 -1.84 -10.04
C ILE A 47 2.95 -1.42 -9.25
N GLY A 48 2.00 -2.33 -9.04
CA GLY A 48 0.81 -2.08 -8.20
C GLY A 48 1.18 -1.64 -6.77
N TYR A 49 2.13 -2.33 -6.14
CA TYR A 49 2.61 -2.00 -4.79
C TYR A 49 3.27 -0.62 -4.73
N VAL A 50 4.04 -0.22 -5.76
CA VAL A 50 4.63 1.12 -5.85
C VAL A 50 3.55 2.20 -5.88
N PHE A 51 2.48 2.02 -6.68
CA PHE A 51 1.37 2.96 -6.69
C PHE A 51 0.64 3.03 -5.35
N PHE A 52 0.43 1.91 -4.67
CA PHE A 52 -0.20 1.89 -3.35
C PHE A 52 0.69 2.53 -2.27
N ALA A 53 1.99 2.33 -2.32
CA ALA A 53 2.94 3.02 -1.44
C ALA A 53 2.93 4.55 -1.69
N LEU A 54 2.86 4.97 -2.96
CA LEU A 54 2.72 6.38 -3.32
C LEU A 54 1.40 6.96 -2.80
N CYS A 55 0.30 6.19 -2.84
CA CYS A 55 -0.98 6.59 -2.25
C CYS A 55 -0.86 6.80 -0.73
N ALA A 56 -0.19 5.91 -0.02
CA ALA A 56 0.02 6.03 1.42
C ALA A 56 0.87 7.27 1.77
N LEU A 57 1.97 7.51 1.05
CA LEU A 57 2.82 8.69 1.25
C LEU A 57 2.07 9.99 0.94
N THR A 58 1.32 10.03 -0.16
CA THR A 58 0.52 11.20 -0.54
C THR A 58 -0.59 11.46 0.46
N GLY A 59 -1.26 10.40 0.93
CA GLY A 59 -2.29 10.48 1.98
C GLY A 59 -1.72 11.01 3.29
N LEU A 60 -0.58 10.49 3.74
CA LEU A 60 0.12 10.95 4.93
C LEU A 60 0.52 12.43 4.81
N PHE A 61 1.10 12.81 3.67
CA PHE A 61 1.47 14.19 3.41
C PHE A 61 0.26 15.13 3.45
N ASN A 62 -0.88 14.72 2.87
CA ASN A 62 -2.13 15.49 2.95
C ASN A 62 -2.64 15.64 4.39
N LEU A 63 -2.54 14.59 5.21
CA LEU A 63 -2.89 14.69 6.64
C LEU A 63 -2.00 15.71 7.37
N VAL A 64 -0.70 15.77 7.03
CA VAL A 64 0.21 16.80 7.56
C VAL A 64 -0.22 18.20 7.09
N LEU A 65 -0.49 18.40 5.79
CA LEU A 65 -0.97 19.68 5.27
C LEU A 65 -2.27 20.13 5.94
N MET A 66 -3.20 19.22 6.22
CA MET A 66 -4.45 19.52 6.93
C MET A 66 -4.18 20.02 8.37
N ASN A 67 -3.12 19.54 9.03
CA ASN A 67 -2.71 20.04 10.35
C ASN A 67 -2.07 21.44 10.30
N LEU A 68 -1.46 21.81 9.17
CA LEU A 68 -0.83 23.11 8.96
C LEU A 68 -1.80 24.21 8.51
N LEU A 69 -3.09 23.88 8.31
CA LEU A 69 -4.12 24.86 7.94
C LEU A 69 -4.24 25.97 8.99
N SER A 70 -4.29 27.20 8.52
CA SER A 70 -4.51 28.42 9.33
C SER A 70 -5.40 29.40 8.55
N ALA A 71 -5.92 30.44 9.22
CA ALA A 71 -6.71 31.47 8.56
C ALA A 71 -5.95 32.16 7.41
N THR A 72 -4.64 32.33 7.57
CA THR A 72 -3.78 33.06 6.61
C THR A 72 -3.42 32.22 5.36
N ASN A 73 -3.36 30.89 5.48
CA ASN A 73 -2.92 30.01 4.39
C ASN A 73 -4.04 29.10 3.81
N ARG A 74 -5.26 29.25 4.33
CA ARG A 74 -6.41 28.36 4.05
C ARG A 74 -6.61 28.10 2.56
N VAL A 75 -6.78 29.15 1.77
CA VAL A 75 -7.13 29.01 0.34
C VAL A 75 -6.04 28.24 -0.41
N LYS A 76 -4.77 28.63 -0.23
CA LYS A 76 -3.64 28.02 -0.91
C LYS A 76 -3.47 26.54 -0.51
N LEU A 77 -3.61 26.24 0.78
CA LEU A 77 -3.38 24.90 1.30
C LEU A 77 -4.54 23.95 0.96
N GLN A 78 -5.78 24.42 1.04
CA GLN A 78 -6.95 23.63 0.63
C GLN A 78 -6.89 23.28 -0.86
N PHE A 79 -6.47 24.20 -1.72
CA PHE A 79 -6.24 23.90 -3.13
C PHE A 79 -5.21 22.80 -3.32
N ARG A 80 -4.06 22.87 -2.62
CA ARG A 80 -3.00 21.85 -2.67
C ARG A 80 -3.46 20.48 -2.14
N ILE A 81 -4.19 20.46 -1.04
CA ILE A 81 -4.76 19.23 -0.48
C ILE A 81 -5.68 18.55 -1.49
N ARG A 82 -6.54 19.33 -2.15
CA ARG A 82 -7.47 18.79 -3.16
C ARG A 82 -6.74 18.26 -4.38
N GLU A 83 -5.77 19.01 -4.91
CA GLU A 83 -4.91 18.59 -6.02
C GLU A 83 -4.22 17.26 -5.71
N LEU A 84 -3.58 17.15 -4.55
CA LEU A 84 -2.90 15.93 -4.13
C LEU A 84 -3.87 14.77 -3.85
N THR A 85 -5.07 15.04 -3.36
CA THR A 85 -6.09 14.00 -3.17
C THR A 85 -6.54 13.42 -4.51
N LEU A 86 -6.70 14.25 -5.55
CA LEU A 86 -7.03 13.79 -6.90
C LEU A 86 -5.89 12.96 -7.50
N LEU A 87 -4.64 13.41 -7.34
CA LEU A 87 -3.47 12.63 -7.79
C LEU A 87 -3.36 11.29 -7.06
N ASN A 88 -3.65 11.26 -5.76
CA ASN A 88 -3.72 10.03 -4.97
C ASN A 88 -4.80 9.07 -5.51
N GLU A 89 -5.97 9.60 -5.85
CA GLU A 89 -7.07 8.82 -6.44
C GLU A 89 -6.66 8.22 -7.80
N MET A 90 -6.02 8.99 -8.67
CA MET A 90 -5.50 8.50 -9.96
C MET A 90 -4.44 7.42 -9.77
N ALA A 91 -3.50 7.62 -8.84
CA ALA A 91 -2.49 6.62 -8.50
C ALA A 91 -3.13 5.33 -7.96
N MET A 92 -4.19 5.45 -7.15
CA MET A 92 -4.92 4.30 -6.61
C MET A 92 -5.62 3.49 -7.71
N ILE A 93 -6.20 4.15 -8.72
CA ILE A 93 -6.80 3.47 -9.89
C ILE A 93 -5.74 2.66 -10.64
N LEU A 94 -4.57 3.26 -10.89
CA LEU A 94 -3.47 2.55 -11.54
C LEU A 94 -2.97 1.38 -10.68
N GLY A 95 -2.82 1.59 -9.38
CA GLY A 95 -2.43 0.53 -8.44
C GLY A 95 -3.41 -0.65 -8.46
N LEU A 96 -4.72 -0.37 -8.44
CA LEU A 96 -5.77 -1.40 -8.56
C LEU A 96 -5.71 -2.14 -9.90
N PHE A 97 -5.50 -1.42 -10.99
CA PHE A 97 -5.37 -2.04 -12.31
C PHE A 97 -4.19 -3.03 -12.33
N PHE A 98 -3.00 -2.58 -11.93
CA PHE A 98 -1.80 -3.44 -11.95
C PHE A 98 -1.91 -4.59 -10.94
N MET A 99 -2.45 -4.35 -9.75
CA MET A 99 -2.66 -5.39 -8.75
C MET A 99 -3.62 -6.47 -9.26
N THR A 100 -4.72 -6.07 -9.88
CA THR A 100 -5.72 -6.99 -10.45
C THR A 100 -5.14 -7.77 -11.63
N ALA A 101 -4.53 -7.08 -12.60
CA ALA A 101 -3.89 -7.71 -13.75
C ALA A 101 -2.78 -8.68 -13.32
N GLY A 102 -1.96 -8.27 -12.36
CA GLY A 102 -0.92 -9.12 -11.79
C GLY A 102 -1.50 -10.37 -11.11
N THR A 103 -2.60 -10.23 -10.37
CA THR A 103 -3.27 -11.38 -9.73
C THR A 103 -3.77 -12.40 -10.76
N PHE A 104 -4.34 -11.94 -11.88
CA PHE A 104 -4.74 -12.84 -12.98
C PHE A 104 -3.53 -13.56 -13.62
N LEU A 105 -2.43 -12.86 -13.84
CA LEU A 105 -1.20 -13.49 -14.35
C LEU A 105 -0.63 -14.50 -13.34
N GLY A 106 -0.74 -14.22 -12.05
CA GLY A 106 -0.38 -15.15 -10.98
C GLY A 106 -1.23 -16.41 -10.99
N ALA A 107 -2.52 -16.28 -11.29
CA ALA A 107 -3.40 -17.43 -11.44
C ALA A 107 -2.98 -18.33 -12.64
N ILE A 108 -2.57 -17.73 -13.77
CA ILE A 108 -2.04 -18.50 -14.91
C ILE A 108 -0.77 -19.25 -14.51
N TRP A 109 0.16 -18.56 -13.83
CA TRP A 109 1.36 -19.20 -13.30
C TRP A 109 1.05 -20.33 -12.32
N ALA A 110 0.12 -20.13 -11.39
CA ALA A 110 -0.31 -21.13 -10.43
C ALA A 110 -0.87 -22.39 -11.11
N ASN A 111 -1.64 -22.21 -12.19
CA ASN A 111 -2.14 -23.33 -12.98
C ASN A 111 -1.01 -24.11 -13.68
N VAL A 112 -0.03 -23.43 -14.23
CA VAL A 112 1.13 -24.08 -14.88
C VAL A 112 2.00 -24.81 -13.84
N SER A 113 2.16 -24.24 -12.65
CA SER A 113 3.08 -24.74 -11.61
C SER A 113 2.44 -25.77 -10.68
N TRP A 114 1.14 -25.64 -10.40
CA TRP A 114 0.43 -26.45 -9.39
C TRP A 114 -0.88 -27.05 -9.90
N GLY A 115 -1.21 -26.88 -11.19
CA GLY A 115 -2.40 -27.45 -11.82
C GLY A 115 -3.73 -26.79 -11.40
N ARG A 116 -3.70 -25.59 -10.81
CA ARG A 116 -4.90 -24.88 -10.36
C ARG A 116 -4.71 -23.37 -10.44
N TYR A 117 -5.73 -22.63 -10.86
CA TYR A 117 -5.68 -21.17 -10.97
C TYR A 117 -5.76 -20.44 -9.63
N TRP A 118 -6.43 -21.05 -8.63
CA TRP A 118 -6.65 -20.46 -7.32
C TRP A 118 -6.75 -21.54 -6.25
N GLY A 119 -6.18 -21.34 -5.11
CA GLY A 119 -6.16 -22.32 -4.03
C GLY A 119 -6.38 -21.79 -2.63
N TRP A 120 -6.77 -20.52 -2.52
CA TRP A 120 -6.92 -19.84 -1.23
C TRP A 120 -5.64 -19.84 -0.39
N ASP A 121 -4.50 -19.86 -1.06
CA ASP A 121 -3.21 -19.66 -0.40
C ASP A 121 -3.19 -18.31 0.30
N PRO A 122 -2.51 -18.16 1.44
CA PRO A 122 -2.46 -16.88 2.16
C PRO A 122 -2.08 -15.68 1.30
N LYS A 123 -1.12 -15.82 0.36
CA LYS A 123 -0.77 -14.72 -0.56
C LYS A 123 -1.88 -14.39 -1.54
N GLU A 124 -2.55 -15.38 -2.11
CA GLU A 124 -3.69 -15.18 -3.00
C GLU A 124 -4.82 -14.45 -2.25
N THR A 125 -5.15 -14.94 -1.05
CA THR A 125 -6.21 -14.37 -0.20
C THR A 125 -5.91 -12.91 0.17
N TRP A 126 -4.69 -12.61 0.63
CA TRP A 126 -4.32 -11.25 1.00
C TRP A 126 -4.17 -10.31 -0.20
N ALA A 127 -3.81 -10.83 -1.38
CA ALA A 127 -3.84 -10.07 -2.62
C ALA A 127 -5.28 -9.65 -2.97
N LEU A 128 -6.25 -10.56 -2.87
CA LEU A 128 -7.66 -10.26 -3.06
C LEU A 128 -8.18 -9.26 -2.01
N ILE A 129 -7.83 -9.45 -0.73
CA ILE A 129 -8.18 -8.50 0.34
C ILE A 129 -7.65 -7.11 0.01
N SER A 130 -6.40 -7.00 -0.47
CA SER A 130 -5.83 -5.72 -0.85
C SER A 130 -6.62 -5.05 -1.99
N ILE A 131 -6.98 -5.79 -3.03
CA ILE A 131 -7.83 -5.28 -4.13
C ILE A 131 -9.16 -4.74 -3.58
N VAL A 132 -9.84 -5.51 -2.73
CA VAL A 132 -11.14 -5.12 -2.15
C VAL A 132 -10.99 -3.88 -1.26
N VAL A 133 -9.97 -3.82 -0.40
CA VAL A 133 -9.71 -2.69 0.49
C VAL A 133 -9.50 -1.40 -0.31
N TYR A 134 -8.62 -1.42 -1.31
CA TYR A 134 -8.37 -0.24 -2.14
C TYR A 134 -9.58 0.14 -3.01
N ALA A 135 -10.33 -0.84 -3.50
CA ALA A 135 -11.59 -0.58 -4.19
C ALA A 135 -12.60 0.12 -3.27
N LEU A 136 -12.75 -0.33 -2.03
CA LEU A 136 -13.61 0.34 -1.03
C LEU A 136 -13.16 1.77 -0.75
N VAL A 137 -11.85 2.01 -0.60
CA VAL A 137 -11.31 3.36 -0.39
C VAL A 137 -11.63 4.26 -1.58
N LEU A 138 -11.53 3.74 -2.80
CA LEU A 138 -11.86 4.49 -4.01
C LEU A 138 -13.34 4.89 -4.08
N HIS A 139 -14.24 4.05 -3.56
CA HIS A 139 -15.68 4.28 -3.56
C HIS A 139 -16.21 5.13 -2.39
N ILE A 140 -15.35 5.51 -1.46
CA ILE A 140 -15.76 6.29 -0.27
C ILE A 140 -16.45 7.63 -0.62
N ARG A 141 -16.17 8.19 -1.80
CA ARG A 141 -16.79 9.44 -2.28
C ARG A 141 -18.30 9.30 -2.54
N PHE A 142 -18.78 8.09 -2.76
CA PHE A 142 -20.18 7.80 -2.99
C PHE A 142 -20.99 7.61 -1.70
N ILE A 143 -20.35 7.69 -0.53
CA ILE A 143 -21.01 7.53 0.78
C ILE A 143 -21.54 8.89 1.24
N PRO A 144 -22.90 9.11 1.24
CA PRO A 144 -23.48 10.41 1.57
C PRO A 144 -23.15 10.90 2.98
N LEU A 145 -23.01 9.97 3.95
CA LEU A 145 -22.66 10.25 5.35
C LEU A 145 -21.31 10.94 5.50
N LEU A 146 -20.41 10.79 4.53
CA LEU A 146 -19.06 11.37 4.54
C LEU A 146 -18.98 12.73 3.85
N LYS A 147 -20.08 13.27 3.34
CA LYS A 147 -20.12 14.58 2.70
C LYS A 147 -19.49 15.65 3.61
N GLY A 148 -18.55 16.42 3.07
CA GLY A 148 -17.78 17.42 3.81
C GLY A 148 -16.58 16.87 4.61
N LYS A 149 -16.38 15.54 4.66
CA LYS A 149 -15.23 14.89 5.30
C LYS A 149 -14.50 13.93 4.35
N THR A 150 -14.96 13.86 3.11
CA THR A 150 -14.51 12.86 2.14
C THR A 150 -13.01 12.90 1.92
N ASP A 151 -12.42 14.07 1.70
CA ASP A 151 -10.98 14.20 1.45
C ASP A 151 -10.14 13.77 2.67
N TRP A 152 -10.59 14.09 3.88
CA TRP A 152 -9.93 13.63 5.11
C TRP A 152 -10.01 12.10 5.25
N CYS A 153 -11.22 11.54 5.09
CA CYS A 153 -11.42 10.08 5.15
C CYS A 153 -10.61 9.36 4.09
N PHE A 154 -10.63 9.85 2.84
CA PHE A 154 -9.90 9.25 1.73
C PHE A 154 -8.40 9.20 2.01
N ASN A 155 -7.80 10.31 2.41
CA ASN A 155 -6.36 10.37 2.69
C ASN A 155 -5.97 9.52 3.91
N LEU A 156 -6.79 9.47 4.97
CA LEU A 156 -6.57 8.57 6.09
C LEU A 156 -6.61 7.10 5.65
N LEU A 157 -7.65 6.72 4.93
CA LEU A 157 -7.82 5.34 4.48
C LEU A 157 -6.79 4.91 3.44
N SER A 158 -6.29 5.83 2.61
CA SER A 158 -5.14 5.55 1.72
C SER A 158 -3.89 5.15 2.50
N VAL A 159 -3.64 5.77 3.66
CA VAL A 159 -2.52 5.40 4.53
C VAL A 159 -2.77 4.06 5.20
N VAL A 160 -3.96 3.84 5.74
CA VAL A 160 -4.30 2.59 6.45
C VAL A 160 -4.33 1.39 5.49
N ALA A 161 -4.80 1.57 4.27
CA ALA A 161 -4.90 0.51 3.27
C ALA A 161 -3.55 -0.15 2.94
N ILE A 162 -2.42 0.55 3.10
CA ILE A 162 -1.09 -0.02 2.84
C ILE A 162 -0.80 -1.24 3.74
N LEU A 163 -1.46 -1.33 4.90
CA LEU A 163 -1.30 -2.48 5.79
C LEU A 163 -1.72 -3.80 5.14
N SER A 164 -2.70 -3.77 4.22
CA SER A 164 -3.10 -4.97 3.46
C SER A 164 -1.99 -5.43 2.51
N VAL A 165 -1.30 -4.49 1.86
CA VAL A 165 -0.15 -4.78 0.99
C VAL A 165 1.02 -5.32 1.81
N ILE A 166 1.32 -4.68 2.95
CA ILE A 166 2.36 -5.13 3.85
C ILE A 166 2.06 -6.54 4.36
N MET A 167 0.79 -6.83 4.69
CA MET A 167 0.39 -8.17 5.09
C MET A 167 0.53 -9.17 3.94
N THR A 168 0.20 -8.80 2.71
CA THR A 168 0.35 -9.65 1.53
C THR A 168 1.82 -10.01 1.27
N TRP A 169 2.73 -9.05 1.41
CA TRP A 169 4.15 -9.26 1.12
C TRP A 169 4.91 -9.78 2.33
N PHE A 170 4.84 -9.06 3.45
CA PHE A 170 5.61 -9.31 4.65
C PHE A 170 4.90 -10.29 5.60
N GLY A 171 3.65 -9.98 5.99
CA GLY A 171 2.91 -10.74 6.98
C GLY A 171 2.74 -12.21 6.60
N VAL A 172 2.45 -12.49 5.34
CA VAL A 172 2.34 -13.86 4.83
C VAL A 172 3.67 -14.62 4.95
N ASN A 173 4.79 -13.99 4.66
CA ASN A 173 6.10 -14.66 4.71
C ASN A 173 6.57 -14.94 6.14
N TYR A 174 6.20 -14.11 7.12
CA TYR A 174 6.67 -14.23 8.51
C TYR A 174 5.70 -15.00 9.42
N TYR A 175 4.39 -14.82 9.23
CA TYR A 175 3.39 -15.32 10.17
C TYR A 175 2.53 -16.44 9.62
N LEU A 176 2.48 -16.61 8.29
CA LEU A 176 1.63 -17.60 7.64
C LEU A 176 2.48 -18.57 6.82
N SER A 177 1.95 -19.76 6.60
CA SER A 177 2.57 -20.78 5.75
C SER A 177 1.66 -21.08 4.55
N GLY A 178 2.27 -21.18 3.36
CA GLY A 178 1.55 -21.48 2.13
C GLY A 178 2.50 -21.83 0.99
N LEU A 179 1.96 -22.11 -0.19
CA LEU A 179 2.74 -22.48 -1.37
C LEU A 179 3.69 -21.35 -1.84
N HIS A 180 3.37 -20.10 -1.49
CA HIS A 180 4.20 -18.94 -1.80
C HIS A 180 5.19 -18.57 -0.67
N SER A 181 5.31 -19.37 0.38
CA SER A 181 6.22 -19.08 1.50
C SER A 181 7.55 -19.79 1.27
N TYR A 182 8.48 -19.14 0.61
CA TYR A 182 9.80 -19.70 0.24
C TYR A 182 10.90 -19.45 1.28
N GLY A 183 10.59 -18.86 2.42
CA GLY A 183 11.56 -18.64 3.50
C GLY A 183 10.84 -18.27 4.79
N LYS A 184 11.14 -18.99 5.87
CA LYS A 184 10.78 -18.56 7.22
C LYS A 184 11.96 -17.77 7.77
N THR A 185 11.76 -16.50 8.08
CA THR A 185 12.72 -15.69 8.81
C THR A 185 12.26 -15.57 10.26
N GLU A 186 13.12 -15.89 11.21
CA GLU A 186 12.86 -15.69 12.64
C GLU A 186 12.96 -14.20 12.96
N GLY A 187 12.08 -13.66 13.81
CA GLY A 187 12.20 -12.29 14.33
C GLY A 187 11.01 -11.35 14.11
N GLY A 188 9.80 -11.87 13.94
CA GLY A 188 8.61 -11.06 13.60
C GLY A 188 8.06 -10.12 14.69
N ASP A 189 8.28 -10.40 15.98
CA ASP A 189 7.55 -9.71 17.07
C ASP A 189 7.89 -8.22 17.20
N PHE A 190 9.16 -7.87 17.04
CA PHE A 190 9.60 -6.47 17.08
C PHE A 190 8.93 -5.60 16.00
N LEU A 191 8.72 -6.18 14.83
CA LEU A 191 8.09 -5.49 13.70
C LEU A 191 6.60 -5.20 13.96
N LEU A 192 5.89 -6.08 14.66
CA LEU A 192 4.49 -5.83 15.04
C LEU A 192 4.35 -4.58 15.92
N TRP A 193 5.26 -4.36 16.86
CA TRP A 193 5.25 -3.17 17.70
C TRP A 193 5.51 -1.89 16.91
N ILE A 194 6.45 -1.93 15.94
CA ILE A 194 6.72 -0.79 15.04
C ILE A 194 5.48 -0.47 14.20
N TRP A 195 4.81 -1.47 13.63
CA TRP A 195 3.59 -1.30 12.85
C TRP A 195 2.46 -0.73 13.73
N GLY A 196 2.27 -1.28 14.92
CA GLY A 196 1.27 -0.79 15.86
C GLY A 196 1.50 0.68 16.24
N LEU A 197 2.74 1.05 16.55
CA LEU A 197 3.11 2.44 16.85
C LEU A 197 2.87 3.35 15.64
N GLY A 198 3.28 2.94 14.44
CA GLY A 198 3.05 3.69 13.21
C GLY A 198 1.58 3.96 12.95
N VAL A 199 0.73 2.95 13.10
CA VAL A 199 -0.73 3.08 12.97
C VAL A 199 -1.28 4.06 14.01
N CYS A 200 -0.90 3.95 15.27
CA CYS A 200 -1.31 4.87 16.33
C CYS A 200 -0.93 6.32 16.00
N LEU A 201 0.30 6.56 15.53
CA LEU A 201 0.76 7.90 15.14
C LEU A 201 -0.06 8.48 13.98
N VAL A 202 -0.40 7.66 12.97
CA VAL A 202 -1.24 8.07 11.85
C VAL A 202 -2.64 8.45 12.33
N PHE A 203 -3.25 7.67 13.22
CA PHE A 203 -4.56 8.01 13.79
C PHE A 203 -4.54 9.28 14.62
N VAL A 204 -3.52 9.50 15.45
CA VAL A 204 -3.34 10.72 16.21
C VAL A 204 -3.23 11.93 15.27
N LEU A 205 -2.38 11.84 14.24
CA LEU A 205 -2.22 12.87 13.21
C LEU A 205 -3.55 13.19 12.52
N ALA A 206 -4.32 12.16 12.15
CA ALA A 206 -5.62 12.29 11.50
C ALA A 206 -6.66 12.95 12.41
N LEU A 207 -6.68 12.64 13.72
CA LEU A 207 -7.58 13.27 14.68
C LEU A 207 -7.28 14.77 14.82
N PHE A 208 -6.01 15.15 14.89
CA PHE A 208 -5.60 16.56 14.90
C PHE A 208 -6.01 17.28 13.62
N ALA A 209 -5.78 16.66 12.44
CA ALA A 209 -6.20 17.20 11.15
C ALA A 209 -7.73 17.45 11.12
N ARG A 210 -8.52 16.50 11.61
CA ARG A 210 -9.98 16.64 11.69
C ARG A 210 -10.42 17.78 12.60
N LYS A 211 -9.80 17.91 13.78
CA LYS A 211 -10.08 19.02 14.70
C LYS A 211 -9.75 20.36 14.04
N ARG A 212 -8.63 20.44 13.33
CA ARG A 212 -8.20 21.65 12.61
C ARG A 212 -9.18 22.04 11.51
N LEU A 213 -9.59 21.07 10.70
CA LEU A 213 -10.59 21.29 9.64
C LEU A 213 -11.90 21.85 10.19
N LYS A 214 -12.42 21.29 11.33
CA LYS A 214 -13.63 21.78 11.98
C LYS A 214 -13.50 23.19 12.54
N LYS A 215 -12.30 23.61 12.97
CA LYS A 215 -12.07 24.94 13.54
C LYS A 215 -12.02 26.03 12.47
N ILE A 216 -11.72 25.64 11.24
CA ILE A 216 -11.51 26.57 10.11
C ILE A 216 -12.71 26.56 9.14
N SER A 217 -13.57 25.53 9.17
CA SER A 217 -14.84 25.50 8.40
C SER A 217 -15.81 26.50 8.91
#